data_a33d0363caf669b282bf6d674bab991b
#
_entry.id   a33d0363caf669b282bf6d674bab991b
#
_cell.length_a   1.000
_cell.length_b   1.000
_cell.length_c   1.000
_cell.angle_alpha   90.00
_cell.angle_beta   90.00
_cell.angle_gamma   90.00
#
_symmetry.space_group_name_H-M   'P 1'
#
loop_
_entity.id
_entity.type
_entity.pdbx_description
1 polymer ?
#
loop_
_entity_poly.entity_id
_entity_poly.type
_entity_poly.pdbx_seq_one_letter_code
_entity_poly.pdbx_strand_id
1 'polypeptide(L)'
;MRKLARNLGVTAPALYRHFESKEQVLHEVVREAYERFARHLYTALEGQTPLERFELAGEGYLGFALAHPRLFEVLFAAPDHLGWDTVPRDLEAQACALGQFWNDRVRECMDAGILRKGSPEDTAMTLWSHAHGLVTLFLRGRLRVDVEGFRQIYRDSHRRLLAGLATAEHGEQLSEDAAGPRTTRNDGGFVPSDHLYRTGT
;
A
#
# COMPACT_ATOMS: atom_id res chain seq x y z
N MET A 1 -17.79 -19.76 -9.78
CA MET A 1 -17.08 -20.87 -10.46
C MET A 1 -17.34 -20.95 -11.96
N ARG A 2 -18.56 -21.08 -12.48
CA ARG A 2 -18.84 -21.19 -13.96
C ARG A 2 -18.30 -20.01 -14.77
N LYS A 3 -18.52 -18.76 -14.30
CA LYS A 3 -17.98 -17.54 -14.96
C LYS A 3 -16.47 -17.49 -14.93
N LEU A 4 -15.87 -17.89 -13.79
CA LEU A 4 -14.41 -17.99 -13.63
C LEU A 4 -13.82 -19.01 -14.61
N ALA A 5 -14.36 -20.21 -14.66
CA ALA A 5 -13.94 -21.25 -15.58
C ALA A 5 -13.97 -20.77 -17.05
N ARG A 6 -15.07 -20.12 -17.45
CA ARG A 6 -15.19 -19.53 -18.80
C ARG A 6 -14.11 -18.50 -19.10
N ASN A 7 -13.81 -17.60 -18.15
CA ASN A 7 -12.79 -16.57 -18.33
C ASN A 7 -11.38 -17.15 -18.42
N LEU A 8 -11.14 -18.31 -17.76
CA LEU A 8 -9.86 -19.03 -17.80
C LEU A 8 -9.75 -20.03 -18.96
N GLY A 9 -10.80 -20.20 -19.78
CA GLY A 9 -10.81 -21.17 -20.88
C GLY A 9 -10.82 -22.63 -20.41
N VAL A 10 -11.27 -22.90 -19.17
CA VAL A 10 -11.36 -24.25 -18.60
C VAL A 10 -12.80 -24.63 -18.30
N THR A 11 -13.05 -25.91 -17.99
CA THR A 11 -14.38 -26.37 -17.58
C THR A 11 -14.60 -26.15 -16.07
N ALA A 12 -15.85 -25.93 -15.65
CA ALA A 12 -16.17 -25.80 -14.23
C ALA A 12 -15.76 -27.06 -13.42
N PRO A 13 -15.97 -28.32 -13.90
CA PRO A 13 -15.46 -29.51 -13.23
C PRO A 13 -13.92 -29.53 -13.09
N ALA A 14 -13.18 -28.94 -14.02
CA ALA A 14 -11.72 -28.84 -13.90
C ALA A 14 -11.30 -27.94 -12.74
N LEU A 15 -12.01 -26.81 -12.52
CA LEU A 15 -11.77 -25.96 -11.33
C LEU A 15 -12.13 -26.66 -10.04
N TYR A 16 -13.25 -27.39 -10.00
CA TYR A 16 -13.68 -28.11 -8.79
C TYR A 16 -12.78 -29.30 -8.41
N ARG A 17 -11.89 -29.75 -9.32
CA ARG A 17 -10.84 -30.72 -8.94
C ARG A 17 -9.73 -30.12 -8.11
N HIS A 18 -9.54 -28.80 -8.20
CA HIS A 18 -8.46 -28.07 -7.51
C HIS A 18 -8.97 -27.25 -6.32
N PHE A 19 -10.24 -26.82 -6.38
CA PHE A 19 -10.85 -25.95 -5.37
C PHE A 19 -12.24 -26.46 -5.03
N GLU A 20 -12.48 -26.76 -3.78
CA GLU A 20 -13.77 -27.26 -3.28
C GLU A 20 -14.87 -26.22 -3.37
N SER A 21 -14.52 -24.92 -3.25
CA SER A 21 -15.47 -23.82 -3.22
C SER A 21 -14.91 -22.53 -3.84
N LYS A 22 -15.77 -21.52 -4.00
CA LYS A 22 -15.38 -20.17 -4.42
C LYS A 22 -14.53 -19.48 -3.33
N GLU A 23 -14.90 -19.73 -2.09
CA GLU A 23 -14.21 -19.19 -0.90
C GLU A 23 -12.77 -19.69 -0.85
N GLN A 24 -12.51 -20.96 -1.16
CA GLN A 24 -11.16 -21.51 -1.26
C GLN A 24 -10.35 -20.82 -2.37
N VAL A 25 -10.95 -20.60 -3.55
CA VAL A 25 -10.26 -19.85 -4.62
C VAL A 25 -9.89 -18.45 -4.13
N LEU A 26 -10.80 -17.77 -3.44
CA LEU A 26 -10.56 -16.41 -2.95
C LEU A 26 -9.49 -16.40 -1.87
N HIS A 27 -9.50 -17.38 -0.96
CA HIS A 27 -8.45 -17.57 0.05
C HIS A 27 -7.07 -17.67 -0.61
N GLU A 28 -6.92 -18.53 -1.63
CA GLU A 28 -5.66 -18.68 -2.36
C GLU A 28 -5.24 -17.40 -3.10
N VAL A 29 -6.19 -16.64 -3.65
CA VAL A 29 -5.89 -15.33 -4.29
C VAL A 29 -5.37 -14.32 -3.27
N VAL A 30 -5.98 -14.25 -2.09
CA VAL A 30 -5.54 -13.34 -1.02
C VAL A 30 -4.18 -13.78 -0.46
N ARG A 31 -3.95 -15.08 -0.27
CA ARG A 31 -2.67 -15.62 0.15
C ARG A 31 -1.55 -15.25 -0.83
N GLU A 32 -1.78 -15.47 -2.13
CA GLU A 32 -0.84 -15.06 -3.19
C GLU A 32 -0.60 -13.54 -3.19
N ALA A 33 -1.64 -12.74 -2.92
CA ALA A 33 -1.50 -11.30 -2.82
C ALA A 33 -0.58 -10.89 -1.67
N TYR A 34 -0.73 -11.51 -0.48
CA TYR A 34 0.16 -11.29 0.66
C TYR A 34 1.60 -11.70 0.34
N GLU A 35 1.82 -12.86 -0.29
CA GLU A 35 3.15 -13.32 -0.66
C GLU A 35 3.84 -12.37 -1.65
N ARG A 36 3.10 -11.87 -2.65
CA ARG A 36 3.62 -10.88 -3.60
C ARG A 36 3.93 -9.57 -2.92
N PHE A 37 3.02 -9.10 -2.05
CA PHE A 37 3.23 -7.88 -1.28
C PHE A 37 4.47 -8.00 -0.39
N ALA A 38 4.63 -9.11 0.33
CA ALA A 38 5.83 -9.38 1.13
C ALA A 38 7.12 -9.30 0.31
N ARG A 39 7.15 -9.89 -0.90
CA ARG A 39 8.33 -9.81 -1.78
C ARG A 39 8.70 -8.38 -2.14
N HIS A 40 7.69 -7.52 -2.39
CA HIS A 40 7.93 -6.10 -2.65
C HIS A 40 8.44 -5.36 -1.41
N LEU A 41 7.90 -5.64 -0.22
CA LEU A 41 8.33 -4.99 1.01
C LEU A 41 9.74 -5.41 1.43
N TYR A 42 10.10 -6.67 1.25
CA TYR A 42 11.39 -7.21 1.71
C TYR A 42 12.58 -6.69 0.92
N THR A 43 12.40 -6.04 -0.22
CA THR A 43 13.46 -5.27 -0.89
C THR A 43 14.04 -4.18 0.03
N ALA A 44 13.27 -3.73 1.02
CA ALA A 44 13.73 -2.80 2.05
C ALA A 44 14.94 -3.31 2.85
N LEU A 45 15.12 -4.63 2.96
CA LEU A 45 16.25 -5.21 3.69
C LEU A 45 17.59 -5.03 2.97
N GLU A 46 17.59 -4.58 1.72
CA GLU A 46 18.79 -4.23 0.95
C GLU A 46 19.37 -2.87 1.39
N GLY A 47 18.57 -2.02 2.05
CA GLY A 47 19.01 -0.72 2.56
C GLY A 47 20.07 -0.83 3.64
N GLN A 48 21.09 0.04 3.59
CA GLN A 48 22.23 0.03 4.50
C GLN A 48 21.93 0.80 5.79
N THR A 49 21.08 1.82 5.72
CA THR A 49 20.68 2.64 6.86
C THR A 49 19.21 2.42 7.24
N PRO A 50 18.81 2.76 8.48
CA PRO A 50 17.40 2.72 8.86
C PRO A 50 16.48 3.54 7.96
N LEU A 51 16.93 4.73 7.54
CA LEU A 51 16.16 5.60 6.65
C LEU A 51 15.99 4.97 5.25
N GLU A 52 17.08 4.45 4.66
CA GLU A 52 17.02 3.75 3.38
C GLU A 52 16.07 2.55 3.44
N ARG A 53 16.14 1.73 4.49
CA ARG A 53 15.21 0.60 4.66
C ARG A 53 13.76 1.05 4.77
N PHE A 54 13.50 2.15 5.47
CA PHE A 54 12.17 2.72 5.57
C PHE A 54 11.67 3.24 4.21
N GLU A 55 12.49 4.01 3.47
CA GLU A 55 12.16 4.53 2.15
C GLU A 55 11.92 3.41 1.13
N LEU A 56 12.80 2.39 1.11
CA LEU A 56 12.64 1.21 0.26
C LEU A 56 11.37 0.41 0.58
N ALA A 57 10.96 0.32 1.85
CA ALA A 57 9.66 -0.26 2.21
C ALA A 57 8.50 0.52 1.59
N GLY A 58 8.55 1.86 1.62
CA GLY A 58 7.56 2.73 0.97
C GLY A 58 7.52 2.56 -0.55
N GLU A 59 8.68 2.47 -1.20
CA GLU A 59 8.79 2.18 -2.64
C GLU A 59 8.26 0.76 -2.97
N GLY A 60 8.53 -0.23 -2.13
CA GLY A 60 7.99 -1.59 -2.26
C GLY A 60 6.46 -1.60 -2.19
N TYR A 61 5.88 -0.87 -1.24
CA TYR A 61 4.43 -0.69 -1.11
C TYR A 61 3.83 -0.09 -2.39
N LEU A 62 4.39 1.02 -2.85
CA LEU A 62 3.97 1.69 -4.09
C LEU A 62 4.14 0.78 -5.30
N GLY A 63 5.28 0.10 -5.40
CA GLY A 63 5.61 -0.83 -6.49
C GLY A 63 4.60 -1.96 -6.60
N PHE A 64 4.22 -2.58 -5.47
CA PHE A 64 3.18 -3.61 -5.44
C PHE A 64 1.84 -3.07 -5.93
N ALA A 65 1.39 -1.93 -5.42
CA ALA A 65 0.11 -1.34 -5.78
C ALA A 65 0.00 -1.01 -7.28
N LEU A 66 1.07 -0.49 -7.87
CA LEU A 66 1.12 -0.14 -9.30
C LEU A 66 1.25 -1.37 -10.20
N ALA A 67 2.03 -2.36 -9.80
CA ALA A 67 2.21 -3.59 -10.57
C ALA A 67 1.01 -4.53 -10.48
N HIS A 68 0.31 -4.54 -9.34
CA HIS A 68 -0.76 -5.49 -9.04
C HIS A 68 -2.03 -4.80 -8.48
N PRO A 69 -2.64 -3.81 -9.19
CA PRO A 69 -3.74 -3.01 -8.65
C PRO A 69 -4.94 -3.85 -8.22
N ARG A 70 -5.25 -4.96 -8.92
CA ARG A 70 -6.33 -5.86 -8.54
C ARG A 70 -6.04 -6.65 -7.27
N LEU A 71 -4.80 -7.09 -7.08
CA LEU A 71 -4.39 -7.77 -5.84
C LEU A 71 -4.36 -6.78 -4.68
N PHE A 72 -3.95 -5.53 -4.92
CA PHE A 72 -4.01 -4.45 -3.94
C PHE A 72 -5.46 -4.21 -3.47
N GLU A 73 -6.41 -4.09 -4.39
CA GLU A 73 -7.83 -3.94 -4.06
C GLU A 73 -8.36 -5.10 -3.21
N VAL A 74 -8.01 -6.33 -3.57
CA VAL A 74 -8.44 -7.54 -2.84
C VAL A 74 -7.79 -7.60 -1.45
N LEU A 75 -6.51 -7.27 -1.34
CA LEU A 75 -5.76 -7.36 -0.09
C LEU A 75 -6.29 -6.41 1.00
N PHE A 76 -6.78 -5.25 0.59
CA PHE A 76 -7.31 -4.22 1.49
C PHE A 76 -8.85 -4.12 1.46
N ALA A 77 -9.52 -5.10 0.86
CA ALA A 77 -10.97 -5.19 0.91
C ALA A 77 -11.44 -5.59 2.32
N ALA A 78 -12.60 -5.07 2.72
CA ALA A 78 -13.23 -5.53 3.94
C ALA A 78 -13.69 -7.00 3.79
N PRO A 79 -13.67 -7.81 4.86
CA PRO A 79 -13.98 -9.25 4.80
C PRO A 79 -15.35 -9.55 4.19
N ASP A 80 -16.38 -8.77 4.48
CA ASP A 80 -17.72 -8.89 3.92
C ASP A 80 -17.77 -8.72 2.40
N HIS A 81 -16.93 -7.85 1.83
CA HIS A 81 -16.78 -7.70 0.38
C HIS A 81 -16.18 -8.96 -0.28
N LEU A 82 -15.42 -9.73 0.49
CA LEU A 82 -14.87 -11.02 0.09
C LEU A 82 -15.82 -12.19 0.37
N GLY A 83 -16.94 -11.92 1.03
CA GLY A 83 -17.93 -12.94 1.44
C GLY A 83 -17.45 -13.77 2.65
N TRP A 84 -16.60 -13.19 3.48
CA TRP A 84 -16.11 -13.78 4.73
C TRP A 84 -16.75 -13.09 5.93
N ASP A 85 -17.14 -13.86 6.94
CA ASP A 85 -17.60 -13.32 8.23
C ASP A 85 -16.42 -12.74 9.02
N THR A 86 -15.26 -13.40 8.91
CA THR A 86 -13.99 -12.99 9.52
C THR A 86 -12.83 -13.34 8.59
N VAL A 87 -11.69 -12.65 8.76
CA VAL A 87 -10.46 -12.99 8.03
C VAL A 87 -9.96 -14.37 8.49
N PRO A 88 -9.62 -15.29 7.59
CA PRO A 88 -8.98 -16.55 7.95
C PRO A 88 -7.69 -16.33 8.74
N ARG A 89 -7.47 -17.15 9.79
CA ARG A 89 -6.37 -16.96 10.75
C ARG A 89 -4.97 -16.96 10.13
N ASP A 90 -4.75 -17.76 9.11
CA ASP A 90 -3.47 -17.80 8.40
C ASP A 90 -3.21 -16.51 7.60
N LEU A 91 -4.26 -15.93 7.01
CA LEU A 91 -4.19 -14.63 6.32
C LEU A 91 -4.03 -13.47 7.32
N GLU A 92 -4.71 -13.54 8.46
CA GLU A 92 -4.54 -12.59 9.56
C GLU A 92 -3.10 -12.59 10.08
N ALA A 93 -2.50 -13.78 10.26
CA ALA A 93 -1.11 -13.90 10.67
C ALA A 93 -0.14 -13.27 9.64
N GLN A 94 -0.39 -13.42 8.34
CA GLN A 94 0.40 -12.77 7.30
C GLN A 94 0.23 -11.23 7.35
N ALA A 95 -0.99 -10.74 7.51
CA ALA A 95 -1.25 -9.31 7.67
C ALA A 95 -0.50 -8.72 8.88
N CYS A 96 -0.58 -9.40 10.03
CA CYS A 96 0.12 -8.99 11.25
C CYS A 96 1.65 -8.97 11.05
N ALA A 97 2.22 -9.96 10.38
CA ALA A 97 3.66 -10.01 10.11
C ALA A 97 4.13 -8.84 9.25
N LEU A 98 3.35 -8.45 8.23
CA LEU A 98 3.66 -7.29 7.40
C LEU A 98 3.46 -5.96 8.15
N GLY A 99 2.44 -5.87 9.01
CA GLY A 99 2.27 -4.74 9.92
C GLY A 99 3.45 -4.59 10.88
N GLN A 100 3.92 -5.71 11.46
CA GLN A 100 5.10 -5.72 12.32
C GLN A 100 6.37 -5.29 11.57
N PHE A 101 6.53 -5.74 10.32
CA PHE A 101 7.65 -5.29 9.47
C PHE A 101 7.69 -3.77 9.33
N TRP A 102 6.54 -3.09 9.16
CA TRP A 102 6.46 -1.62 9.13
C TRP A 102 6.81 -0.99 10.47
N ASN A 103 6.27 -1.51 11.56
CA ASN A 103 6.57 -1.03 12.91
C ASN A 103 8.08 -1.11 13.19
N ASP A 104 8.73 -2.18 12.76
CA ASP A 104 10.17 -2.37 12.94
C ASP A 104 10.99 -1.33 12.15
N ARG A 105 10.60 -0.99 10.91
CA ARG A 105 11.27 0.07 10.12
C ARG A 105 11.16 1.43 10.81
N VAL A 106 9.99 1.76 11.36
CA VAL A 106 9.79 3.00 12.12
C VAL A 106 10.61 2.99 13.40
N ARG A 107 10.63 1.87 14.14
CA ARG A 107 11.42 1.71 15.37
C ARG A 107 12.91 1.90 15.10
N GLU A 108 13.44 1.29 14.03
CA GLU A 108 14.85 1.50 13.62
C GLU A 108 15.17 2.98 13.38
N CYS A 109 14.27 3.73 12.73
CA CYS A 109 14.46 5.17 12.53
C CYS A 109 14.39 5.97 13.83
N MET A 110 13.55 5.58 14.79
CA MET A 110 13.48 6.20 16.11
C MET A 110 14.73 5.91 16.94
N ASP A 111 15.23 4.68 16.89
CA ASP A 111 16.42 4.26 17.63
C ASP A 111 17.70 4.88 17.06
N ALA A 112 17.74 5.13 15.77
CA ALA A 112 18.81 5.88 15.10
C ALA A 112 18.72 7.41 15.28
N GLY A 113 17.70 7.93 15.98
CA GLY A 113 17.51 9.36 16.21
C GLY A 113 17.02 10.13 14.98
N ILE A 114 16.59 9.46 13.95
CA ILE A 114 16.03 10.08 12.72
C ILE A 114 14.63 10.59 12.99
N LEU A 115 13.76 9.74 13.54
CA LEU A 115 12.41 10.09 13.96
C LEU A 115 12.36 10.42 15.45
N ARG A 116 11.45 11.32 15.81
CA ARG A 116 11.17 11.61 17.23
C ARG A 116 10.69 10.34 17.94
N LYS A 117 11.15 10.13 19.15
CA LYS A 117 10.72 9.01 20.00
C LYS A 117 9.22 9.11 20.29
N GLY A 118 8.54 7.96 20.27
CA GLY A 118 7.12 7.82 20.51
C GLY A 118 6.69 6.37 20.34
N SER A 119 5.40 6.14 20.07
CA SER A 119 4.88 4.83 19.69
C SER A 119 5.25 4.54 18.22
N PRO A 120 6.06 3.50 17.94
CA PRO A 120 6.34 3.08 16.57
C PRO A 120 5.06 2.68 15.83
N GLU A 121 4.11 2.05 16.53
CA GLU A 121 2.83 1.58 15.99
C GLU A 121 1.96 2.75 15.51
N ASP A 122 1.80 3.81 16.32
CA ASP A 122 1.01 5.00 15.96
C ASP A 122 1.66 5.78 14.81
N THR A 123 2.99 5.87 14.85
CA THR A 123 3.76 6.54 13.79
C THR A 123 3.68 5.75 12.49
N ALA A 124 3.83 4.44 12.53
CA ALA A 124 3.70 3.56 11.37
C ALA A 124 2.27 3.63 10.79
N MET A 125 1.25 3.64 11.64
CA MET A 125 -0.15 3.81 11.22
C MET A 125 -0.37 5.15 10.50
N THR A 126 0.19 6.24 11.01
CA THR A 126 0.11 7.58 10.39
C THR A 126 0.74 7.57 9.00
N LEU A 127 1.95 7.04 8.88
CA LEU A 127 2.70 6.97 7.61
C LEU A 127 2.01 6.05 6.60
N TRP A 128 1.56 4.88 7.05
CA TRP A 128 0.84 3.93 6.21
C TRP A 128 -0.51 4.48 5.73
N SER A 129 -1.31 5.10 6.60
CA SER A 129 -2.60 5.68 6.23
C SER A 129 -2.46 6.75 5.16
N HIS A 130 -1.40 7.58 5.25
CA HIS A 130 -1.07 8.57 4.24
C HIS A 130 -0.72 7.92 2.90
N ALA A 131 0.19 6.94 2.90
CA ALA A 131 0.61 6.20 1.72
C ALA A 131 -0.58 5.48 1.06
N HIS A 132 -1.38 4.78 1.85
CA HIS A 132 -2.58 4.07 1.40
C HIS A 132 -3.62 5.00 0.79
N GLY A 133 -3.86 6.16 1.42
CA GLY A 133 -4.77 7.18 0.91
C GLY A 133 -4.35 7.69 -0.47
N LEU A 134 -3.07 8.04 -0.65
CA LEU A 134 -2.54 8.49 -1.95
C LEU A 134 -2.68 7.43 -3.03
N VAL A 135 -2.26 6.20 -2.75
CA VAL A 135 -2.37 5.07 -3.69
C VAL A 135 -3.82 4.82 -4.07
N THR A 136 -4.72 4.79 -3.09
CA THR A 136 -6.16 4.58 -3.32
C THR A 136 -6.76 5.69 -4.20
N LEU A 137 -6.41 6.96 -3.96
CA LEU A 137 -6.85 8.08 -4.79
C LEU A 137 -6.36 7.95 -6.23
N PHE A 138 -5.11 7.55 -6.43
CA PHE A 138 -4.55 7.35 -7.76
C PHE A 138 -5.21 6.18 -8.49
N LEU A 139 -5.29 5.00 -7.88
CA LEU A 139 -5.91 3.81 -8.49
C LEU A 139 -7.39 4.02 -8.83
N ARG A 140 -8.08 4.88 -8.09
CA ARG A 140 -9.47 5.28 -8.36
C ARG A 140 -9.60 6.42 -9.38
N GLY A 141 -8.50 6.85 -10.02
CA GLY A 141 -8.51 7.92 -11.02
C GLY A 141 -8.87 9.31 -10.47
N ARG A 142 -8.64 9.56 -9.16
CA ARG A 142 -8.91 10.85 -8.51
C ARG A 142 -7.77 11.86 -8.66
N LEU A 143 -6.64 11.39 -9.14
CA LEU A 143 -5.47 12.24 -9.44
C LEU A 143 -5.27 12.21 -10.97
N ARG A 144 -5.25 13.41 -11.59
CA ARG A 144 -5.06 13.56 -13.04
C ARG A 144 -3.58 13.66 -13.38
N VAL A 145 -2.87 12.58 -13.12
CA VAL A 145 -1.43 12.46 -13.42
C VAL A 145 -1.16 11.07 -13.97
N ASP A 146 -0.09 10.93 -14.72
CA ASP A 146 0.42 9.63 -15.13
C ASP A 146 1.15 8.93 -13.97
N VAL A 147 1.64 7.72 -14.22
CA VAL A 147 2.31 6.92 -13.20
C VAL A 147 3.57 7.62 -12.66
N GLU A 148 4.34 8.27 -13.53
CA GLU A 148 5.58 8.94 -13.11
C GLU A 148 5.29 10.19 -12.28
N GLY A 149 4.33 11.01 -12.70
CA GLY A 149 3.84 12.14 -11.93
C GLY A 149 3.28 11.70 -10.57
N PHE A 150 2.59 10.54 -10.51
CA PHE A 150 2.12 9.99 -9.25
C PHE A 150 3.26 9.54 -8.34
N ARG A 151 4.29 8.86 -8.88
CA ARG A 151 5.48 8.48 -8.10
C ARG A 151 6.14 9.70 -7.46
N GLN A 152 6.25 10.79 -8.20
CA GLN A 152 6.81 12.04 -7.67
C GLN A 152 5.94 12.62 -6.54
N ILE A 153 4.62 12.70 -6.75
CA ILE A 153 3.68 13.16 -5.71
C ILE A 153 3.80 12.30 -4.44
N TYR A 154 3.85 10.99 -4.60
CA TYR A 154 3.97 10.04 -3.51
C TYR A 154 5.24 10.28 -2.69
N ARG A 155 6.41 10.34 -3.35
CA ARG A 155 7.70 10.58 -2.71
C ARG A 155 7.76 11.93 -2.00
N ASP A 156 7.38 13.00 -2.68
CA ASP A 156 7.41 14.36 -2.12
C ASP A 156 6.48 14.50 -0.92
N SER A 157 5.28 13.94 -1.02
CA SER A 157 4.30 13.99 0.07
C SER A 157 4.75 13.16 1.27
N HIS A 158 5.34 11.99 1.02
CA HIS A 158 5.88 11.11 2.05
C HIS A 158 7.06 11.75 2.77
N ARG A 159 7.99 12.38 2.04
CA ARG A 159 9.13 13.13 2.62
C ARG A 159 8.67 14.28 3.49
N ARG A 160 7.67 15.07 3.06
CA ARG A 160 7.12 16.16 3.90
C ARG A 160 6.53 15.64 5.20
N LEU A 161 5.80 14.52 5.14
CA LEU A 161 5.25 13.91 6.34
C LEU A 161 6.37 13.40 7.26
N LEU A 162 7.37 12.74 6.68
CA LEU A 162 8.53 12.22 7.41
C LEU A 162 9.33 13.36 8.07
N ALA A 163 9.58 14.46 7.36
CA ALA A 163 10.23 15.66 7.91
C ALA A 163 9.47 16.23 9.12
N GLY A 164 8.12 16.23 9.05
CA GLY A 164 7.27 16.63 10.18
C GLY A 164 7.34 15.72 11.39
N LEU A 165 7.76 14.47 11.23
CA LEU A 165 7.93 13.46 12.30
C LEU A 165 9.40 13.31 12.75
N ALA A 166 10.34 13.85 12.00
CA ALA A 166 11.77 13.75 12.25
C ALA A 166 12.21 14.58 13.48
N THR A 167 13.39 14.25 14.00
CA THR A 167 14.10 15.11 14.97
C THR A 167 14.50 16.43 14.30
N ALA A 168 14.84 17.47 15.08
CA ALA A 168 15.22 18.77 14.52
C ALA A 168 16.43 18.65 13.58
N GLU A 169 17.40 17.82 13.93
CA GLU A 169 18.61 17.57 13.13
C GLU A 169 18.32 16.99 11.74
N HIS A 170 17.40 16.02 11.64
CA HIS A 170 17.06 15.35 10.38
C HIS A 170 15.90 16.03 9.62
N GLY A 171 15.09 16.83 10.31
CA GLY A 171 13.92 17.47 9.72
C GLY A 171 14.28 18.51 8.68
N GLU A 172 15.35 19.30 8.89
CA GLU A 172 15.84 20.29 7.93
C GLU A 172 16.35 19.61 6.66
N GLN A 173 17.18 18.58 6.76
CA GLN A 173 17.70 17.82 5.64
C GLN A 173 16.59 17.15 4.82
N LEU A 174 15.67 16.47 5.47
CA LEU A 174 14.51 15.84 4.79
C LEU A 174 13.59 16.86 4.11
N SER A 175 13.51 18.09 4.65
CA SER A 175 12.73 19.18 4.06
C SER A 175 13.41 19.75 2.81
N GLU A 176 14.73 19.88 2.81
CA GLU A 176 15.52 20.32 1.67
C GLU A 176 15.45 19.32 0.52
N ASP A 177 15.57 18.02 0.81
CA ASP A 177 15.41 16.94 -0.17
C ASP A 177 13.99 16.90 -0.78
N ALA A 178 12.97 17.29 0.00
CA ALA A 178 11.59 17.39 -0.47
C ALA A 178 11.33 18.66 -1.34
N ALA A 179 12.20 19.67 -1.26
CA ALA A 179 12.10 20.92 -2.00
C ALA A 179 12.84 20.92 -3.35
N GLY A 180 13.41 19.78 -3.76
CA GLY A 180 14.15 19.59 -5.03
C GLY A 180 13.40 20.10 -6.27
N PRO A 181 14.05 20.23 -7.45
CA PRO A 181 13.49 20.93 -8.60
C PRO A 181 12.13 20.36 -8.99
N ARG A 182 11.10 21.19 -8.84
CA ARG A 182 9.72 20.84 -9.22
C ARG A 182 9.69 20.71 -10.75
N THR A 183 9.66 19.47 -11.24
CA THR A 183 9.21 19.25 -12.62
C THR A 183 7.80 19.85 -12.72
N THR A 184 7.59 20.65 -13.74
CA THR A 184 6.37 21.42 -14.01
C THR A 184 5.14 20.58 -13.69
N ARG A 185 4.41 21.00 -12.65
CA ARG A 185 3.09 20.44 -12.34
C ARG A 185 2.24 20.58 -13.61
N ASN A 186 1.92 19.47 -14.22
CA ASN A 186 0.74 19.40 -15.06
C ASN A 186 -0.43 19.76 -14.12
N ASP A 187 -1.34 20.67 -14.51
CA ASP A 187 -2.39 21.27 -13.65
C ASP A 187 -3.41 20.26 -13.08
N GLY A 188 -2.94 19.07 -12.74
CA GLY A 188 -3.68 17.94 -12.20
C GLY A 188 -4.08 18.12 -10.75
N GLY A 189 -5.09 18.97 -10.52
CA GLY A 189 -5.73 19.11 -9.21
C GLY A 189 -6.52 17.85 -8.82
N PHE A 190 -6.83 17.74 -7.52
CA PHE A 190 -7.84 16.82 -6.99
C PHE A 190 -9.18 17.04 -7.73
N VAL A 191 -9.75 15.98 -8.28
CA VAL A 191 -11.08 16.01 -8.91
C VAL A 191 -12.09 15.42 -7.94
N PRO A 192 -12.95 16.26 -7.33
CA PRO A 192 -14.11 15.73 -6.61
C PRO A 192 -15.00 14.96 -7.60
N SER A 193 -15.53 13.81 -7.18
CA SER A 193 -16.49 13.11 -8.03
C SER A 193 -17.84 13.81 -7.95
N ASP A 194 -18.33 14.31 -9.08
CA ASP A 194 -19.70 14.83 -9.20
C ASP A 194 -20.79 13.77 -8.96
N HIS A 195 -20.43 12.53 -8.70
CA HIS A 195 -21.36 11.41 -8.56
C HIS A 195 -21.67 10.98 -7.12
N LEU A 196 -21.03 11.57 -6.09
CA LEU A 196 -21.29 11.19 -4.69
C LEU A 196 -22.54 11.87 -4.09
N TYR A 197 -23.20 12.80 -4.79
CA TYR A 197 -24.37 13.54 -4.30
C TYR A 197 -25.64 13.40 -5.16
N ARG A 198 -25.72 12.42 -6.05
CA ARG A 198 -27.03 12.04 -6.60
C ARG A 198 -27.72 11.08 -5.63
N THR A 199 -28.28 11.63 -4.58
CA THR A 199 -29.37 10.99 -3.83
C THR A 199 -30.55 10.84 -4.79
N GLY A 200 -30.99 9.58 -5.00
CA GLY A 200 -32.19 9.30 -5.78
C GLY A 200 -33.41 10.04 -5.21
N THR A 201 -34.11 10.68 -6.07
CA THR A 201 -35.55 10.96 -5.95
C THR A 201 -36.31 9.81 -6.61
#